data_4a6e3705de69d68229d35592753ed515
#
_entry.id   4a6e3705de69d68229d35592753ed515
#
_cell.length_a   1.000
_cell.length_b   1.000
_cell.length_c   1.000
_cell.angle_alpha   90.00
_cell.angle_beta   90.00
_cell.angle_gamma   90.00
#
_symmetry.space_group_name_H-M   'P 1'
#
loop_
_entity.id
_entity.type
_entity.pdbx_description
1 polymer ?
#
loop_
_entity_poly.entity_id
_entity_poly.type
_entity_poly.pdbx_seq_one_letter_code
_entity_poly.pdbx_strand_id
1 'polypeptide(L)'
;MPRTFEAPKTLVAPSRFCPGCGHGIINRLVAEVLEELGLEEKTIGVQAVGCACLMRTTFLVDWIQAPHGRAPATATAIKRVRPENTVFTYQGDGDLAAIGTAEIIHAAARNERFTTIFVNNGVFGMTGGQMAPTTLPGQKTASSPKGRDPDLTGMPLKISEMLAVLPVAYIARGGVFSPTEIRKTKGYIRNAFEAQLNREGFSMVEVLSPCPTNWHLSPRDSLKRLETEVVPYYPMGELVKRGGSK
;
A
#
# COMPACT_ATOMS: atom_id res chain seq x y z
N MET A 1 -3.36 -15.84 -30.85
CA MET A 1 -2.85 -16.75 -29.79
C MET A 1 -3.51 -16.37 -28.48
N PRO A 2 -4.06 -17.30 -27.67
CA PRO A 2 -4.52 -16.97 -26.34
C PRO A 2 -3.34 -16.40 -25.56
N ARG A 3 -3.54 -15.26 -24.88
CA ARG A 3 -2.52 -14.72 -23.98
C ARG A 3 -2.40 -15.67 -22.79
N THR A 4 -1.32 -16.42 -22.71
CA THR A 4 -0.95 -17.16 -21.51
C THR A 4 -0.53 -16.11 -20.46
N PHE A 5 -1.32 -15.98 -19.40
CA PHE A 5 -0.94 -15.17 -18.27
C PHE A 5 0.09 -15.93 -17.42
N GLU A 6 1.34 -15.76 -17.71
CA GLU A 6 2.41 -16.29 -16.89
C GLU A 6 2.45 -15.53 -15.55
N ALA A 7 2.71 -16.27 -14.48
CA ALA A 7 2.96 -15.64 -13.18
C ALA A 7 4.34 -14.95 -13.21
N PRO A 8 4.50 -13.81 -12.56
CA PRO A 8 5.83 -13.22 -12.35
C PRO A 8 6.81 -14.25 -11.74
N LYS A 9 8.04 -14.28 -12.22
CA LYS A 9 9.09 -15.21 -11.73
C LYS A 9 9.42 -15.01 -10.26
N THR A 10 9.28 -13.77 -9.81
CA THR A 10 9.46 -13.39 -8.41
C THR A 10 8.35 -13.89 -7.49
N LEU A 11 7.20 -14.33 -8.02
CA LEU A 11 6.16 -15.00 -7.23
C LEU A 11 6.44 -16.50 -7.18
N VAL A 12 7.09 -16.97 -6.12
CA VAL A 12 7.64 -18.33 -5.99
C VAL A 12 6.74 -19.31 -5.24
N ALA A 13 5.64 -18.86 -4.68
CA ALA A 13 4.71 -19.70 -3.94
C ALA A 13 3.26 -19.17 -4.02
N PRO A 14 2.26 -20.02 -3.77
CA PRO A 14 0.87 -19.59 -3.68
C PRO A 14 0.67 -18.50 -2.62
N SER A 15 -0.25 -17.58 -2.92
CA SER A 15 -0.63 -16.51 -1.97
C SER A 15 -1.07 -17.09 -0.63
N ARG A 16 -0.59 -16.50 0.47
CA ARG A 16 -1.00 -16.82 1.84
C ARG A 16 -2.02 -15.82 2.40
N PHE A 17 -2.44 -14.87 1.61
CA PHE A 17 -3.52 -13.95 2.00
C PHE A 17 -4.89 -14.64 1.95
N CYS A 18 -5.84 -14.11 2.72
CA CYS A 18 -7.19 -14.64 2.76
C CYS A 18 -7.85 -14.64 1.37
N PRO A 19 -8.75 -15.58 1.06
CA PRO A 19 -9.51 -15.58 -0.18
C PRO A 19 -10.27 -14.25 -0.40
N GLY A 20 -10.12 -13.65 -1.58
CA GLY A 20 -10.74 -12.37 -1.93
C GLY A 20 -10.08 -11.13 -1.31
N CYS A 21 -9.02 -11.29 -0.52
CA CYS A 21 -8.23 -10.18 -0.01
C CYS A 21 -7.45 -9.50 -1.14
N GLY A 22 -7.43 -8.16 -1.16
CA GLY A 22 -6.73 -7.39 -2.19
C GLY A 22 -5.20 -7.53 -2.17
N HIS A 23 -4.61 -7.91 -1.04
CA HIS A 23 -3.15 -8.10 -0.93
C HIS A 23 -2.58 -9.06 -1.99
N GLY A 24 -3.31 -10.14 -2.34
CA GLY A 24 -2.84 -11.09 -3.37
C GLY A 24 -2.70 -10.45 -4.75
N ILE A 25 -3.65 -9.57 -5.12
CA ILE A 25 -3.60 -8.82 -6.38
C ILE A 25 -2.46 -7.80 -6.32
N ILE A 26 -2.37 -7.03 -5.24
CA ILE A 26 -1.34 -5.99 -5.07
C ILE A 26 0.06 -6.60 -5.12
N ASN A 27 0.25 -7.75 -4.46
CA ASN A 27 1.51 -8.50 -4.48
C ASN A 27 1.94 -8.83 -5.92
N ARG A 28 1.00 -9.32 -6.72
CA ARG A 28 1.23 -9.61 -8.14
C ARG A 28 1.57 -8.34 -8.94
N LEU A 29 0.86 -7.24 -8.72
CA LEU A 29 1.13 -5.98 -9.45
C LEU A 29 2.53 -5.43 -9.16
N VAL A 30 2.98 -5.51 -7.89
CA VAL A 30 4.34 -5.10 -7.51
C VAL A 30 5.37 -6.00 -8.20
N ALA A 31 5.17 -7.32 -8.19
CA ALA A 31 6.05 -8.29 -8.84
C ALA A 31 6.16 -8.02 -10.35
N GLU A 32 5.02 -7.88 -11.04
CA GLU A 32 4.99 -7.57 -12.47
C GLU A 32 5.73 -6.27 -12.81
N VAL A 33 5.54 -5.22 -12.00
CA VAL A 33 6.21 -3.93 -12.25
C VAL A 33 7.72 -4.03 -12.04
N LEU A 34 8.17 -4.73 -11.00
CA LEU A 34 9.61 -4.90 -10.76
C LEU A 34 10.27 -5.69 -11.90
N GLU A 35 9.64 -6.76 -12.39
CA GLU A 35 10.14 -7.53 -13.55
C GLU A 35 10.15 -6.70 -14.83
N GLU A 36 9.07 -5.96 -15.12
CA GLU A 36 9.00 -5.10 -16.30
C GLU A 36 10.04 -3.98 -16.30
N LEU A 37 10.53 -3.59 -15.13
CA LEU A 37 11.58 -2.58 -14.96
C LEU A 37 12.99 -3.20 -14.79
N GLY A 38 13.11 -4.54 -14.74
CA GLY A 38 14.38 -5.25 -14.55
C GLY A 38 15.03 -4.98 -13.20
N LEU A 39 14.23 -4.95 -12.13
CA LEU A 39 14.66 -4.54 -10.79
C LEU A 39 14.76 -5.68 -9.77
N GLU A 40 14.42 -6.92 -10.15
CA GLU A 40 14.25 -8.04 -9.23
C GLU A 40 15.47 -8.28 -8.36
N GLU A 41 16.67 -8.29 -8.96
CA GLU A 41 17.93 -8.59 -8.28
C GLU A 41 18.49 -7.42 -7.46
N LYS A 42 17.93 -6.21 -7.63
CA LYS A 42 18.40 -4.99 -6.97
C LYS A 42 17.39 -4.41 -5.98
N THR A 43 16.30 -5.12 -5.74
CA THR A 43 15.22 -4.64 -4.90
C THR A 43 15.35 -5.15 -3.48
N ILE A 44 15.23 -4.24 -2.53
CA ILE A 44 15.12 -4.54 -1.10
C ILE A 44 13.71 -4.11 -0.65
N GLY A 45 12.91 -5.08 -0.24
CA GLY A 45 11.62 -4.87 0.38
C GLY A 45 11.76 -4.65 1.88
N VAL A 46 11.13 -3.61 2.40
CA VAL A 46 11.01 -3.39 3.84
C VAL A 46 9.57 -3.69 4.23
N GLN A 47 9.38 -4.84 4.83
CA GLN A 47 8.07 -5.24 5.29
C GLN A 47 7.77 -4.69 6.68
N ALA A 48 6.51 -4.35 6.85
CA ALA A 48 5.93 -3.94 8.10
C ALA A 48 5.37 -5.11 8.91
N VAL A 49 4.73 -4.80 10.03
CA VAL A 49 3.98 -5.77 10.83
C VAL A 49 2.51 -5.76 10.43
N GLY A 50 1.84 -6.90 10.52
CA GLY A 50 0.46 -7.11 10.10
C GLY A 50 0.37 -7.97 8.84
N CYS A 51 -0.77 -7.98 8.15
CA CYS A 51 -0.97 -8.80 6.94
C CYS A 51 0.10 -8.58 5.87
N ALA A 52 0.66 -7.39 5.80
CA ALA A 52 1.73 -7.03 4.88
C ALA A 52 2.96 -7.97 4.99
N CYS A 53 3.25 -8.53 6.18
CA CYS A 53 4.40 -9.41 6.37
C CYS A 53 4.31 -10.74 5.61
N LEU A 54 3.12 -11.13 5.17
CA LEU A 54 2.94 -12.36 4.37
C LEU A 54 3.50 -12.24 2.95
N MET A 55 3.75 -11.03 2.46
CA MET A 55 4.32 -10.81 1.12
C MET A 55 5.68 -11.51 0.97
N ARG A 56 6.55 -11.43 1.97
CA ARG A 56 7.89 -12.05 1.93
C ARG A 56 7.89 -13.58 1.74
N THR A 57 6.79 -14.23 2.09
CA THR A 57 6.70 -15.70 2.00
C THR A 57 6.43 -16.20 0.58
N THR A 58 6.08 -15.30 -0.32
CA THR A 58 5.65 -15.59 -1.68
C THR A 58 6.39 -14.80 -2.74
N PHE A 59 7.11 -13.75 -2.33
CA PHE A 59 7.75 -12.81 -3.25
C PHE A 59 9.27 -12.77 -3.04
N LEU A 60 10.00 -13.15 -4.07
CA LEU A 60 11.45 -13.33 -4.05
C LEU A 60 12.18 -12.02 -4.38
N VAL A 61 12.51 -11.28 -3.34
CA VAL A 61 13.47 -10.17 -3.31
C VAL A 61 14.16 -10.22 -1.94
N ASP A 62 15.17 -9.42 -1.72
CA ASP A 62 15.74 -9.26 -0.38
C ASP A 62 14.74 -8.57 0.55
N TRP A 63 14.53 -9.12 1.75
CA TRP A 63 13.57 -8.60 2.73
C TRP A 63 14.21 -8.24 4.04
N ILE A 64 13.86 -7.07 4.56
CA ILE A 64 14.14 -6.66 5.93
C ILE A 64 12.80 -6.43 6.64
N GLN A 65 12.62 -7.07 7.80
CA GLN A 65 11.45 -6.81 8.63
C GLN A 65 11.75 -5.66 9.60
N ALA A 66 10.98 -4.59 9.48
CA ALA A 66 11.00 -3.47 10.41
C ALA A 66 10.09 -3.75 11.62
N PRO A 67 10.35 -3.17 12.79
CA PRO A 67 9.36 -3.07 13.85
C PRO A 67 8.09 -2.38 13.38
N HIS A 68 6.97 -2.61 14.05
CA HIS A 68 5.67 -2.07 13.69
C HIS A 68 5.72 -0.53 13.56
N GLY A 69 5.27 -0.01 12.41
CA GLY A 69 5.27 1.42 12.09
C GLY A 69 6.64 1.98 11.66
N ARG A 70 7.74 1.21 11.74
CA ARG A 70 9.10 1.73 11.53
C ARG A 70 9.68 1.44 10.13
N ALA A 71 8.86 0.88 9.23
CA ALA A 71 9.31 0.56 7.87
C ALA A 71 9.86 1.79 7.11
N PRO A 72 9.27 3.00 7.18
CA PRO A 72 9.83 4.18 6.50
C PRO A 72 11.20 4.62 7.05
N ALA A 73 11.42 4.50 8.37
CA ALA A 73 12.71 4.80 8.98
C ALA A 73 13.79 3.79 8.54
N THR A 74 13.43 2.51 8.52
CA THR A 74 14.32 1.43 8.05
C THR A 74 14.64 1.61 6.56
N ALA A 75 13.65 1.89 5.72
CA ALA A 75 13.84 2.16 4.28
C ALA A 75 14.74 3.38 4.03
N THR A 76 14.57 4.44 4.82
CA THR A 76 15.45 5.62 4.80
C THR A 76 16.90 5.23 5.04
N ALA A 77 17.18 4.45 6.09
CA ALA A 77 18.54 4.01 6.42
C ALA A 77 19.13 3.16 5.30
N ILE A 78 18.38 2.15 4.81
CA ILE A 78 18.83 1.27 3.73
C ILE A 78 19.15 2.10 2.48
N LYS A 79 18.24 2.97 2.06
CA LYS A 79 18.43 3.78 0.84
C LYS A 79 19.63 4.72 0.92
N ARG A 80 19.96 5.20 2.12
CA ARG A 80 21.14 6.07 2.31
C ARG A 80 22.46 5.31 2.26
N VAL A 81 22.49 4.06 2.76
CA VAL A 81 23.73 3.24 2.74
C VAL A 81 23.86 2.39 1.48
N ARG A 82 22.74 2.17 0.76
CA ARG A 82 22.67 1.41 -0.50
C ARG A 82 21.92 2.22 -1.56
N PRO A 83 22.46 3.36 -2.01
CA PRO A 83 21.77 4.27 -2.91
C PRO A 83 21.46 3.68 -4.30
N GLU A 84 22.19 2.64 -4.71
CA GLU A 84 22.02 1.91 -5.98
C GLU A 84 20.82 0.94 -5.96
N ASN A 85 20.42 0.45 -4.78
CA ASN A 85 19.29 -0.48 -4.68
C ASN A 85 17.94 0.24 -4.82
N THR A 86 16.98 -0.45 -5.41
CA THR A 86 15.56 -0.08 -5.33
C THR A 86 15.04 -0.48 -3.96
N VAL A 87 14.47 0.45 -3.22
CA VAL A 87 13.94 0.19 -1.87
C VAL A 87 12.46 0.52 -1.85
N PHE A 88 11.65 -0.40 -1.34
CA PHE A 88 10.23 -0.11 -1.13
C PHE A 88 9.74 -0.60 0.24
N THR A 89 8.74 0.10 0.80
CA THR A 89 8.00 -0.37 1.97
C THR A 89 6.66 -0.94 1.53
N TYR A 90 6.19 -1.99 2.21
CA TYR A 90 4.88 -2.58 2.01
C TYR A 90 4.13 -2.60 3.34
N GLN A 91 3.12 -1.73 3.48
CA GLN A 91 2.51 -1.42 4.77
C GLN A 91 0.98 -1.39 4.70
N GLY A 92 0.31 -1.90 5.72
CA GLY A 92 -1.12 -1.71 5.93
C GLY A 92 -1.41 -0.37 6.66
N ASP A 93 -2.68 -0.01 6.72
CA ASP A 93 -3.15 1.23 7.34
C ASP A 93 -2.94 1.28 8.86
N GLY A 94 -3.13 0.15 9.55
CA GLY A 94 -2.80 0.07 10.97
C GLY A 94 -1.30 0.24 11.25
N ASP A 95 -0.45 -0.17 10.33
CA ASP A 95 1.01 0.03 10.45
C ASP A 95 1.41 1.47 10.10
N LEU A 96 1.08 1.93 8.90
CA LEU A 96 1.54 3.21 8.38
C LEU A 96 0.79 4.40 8.99
N ALA A 97 -0.54 4.32 9.05
CA ALA A 97 -1.39 5.45 9.43
C ALA A 97 -1.67 5.55 10.94
N ALA A 98 -1.36 4.48 11.73
CA ALA A 98 -1.45 4.51 13.18
C ALA A 98 -0.06 4.64 13.79
N ILE A 99 0.66 3.51 13.92
CA ILE A 99 1.93 3.44 14.66
C ILE A 99 3.05 4.18 13.93
N GLY A 100 3.03 4.17 12.58
CA GLY A 100 4.08 4.73 11.73
C GLY A 100 3.80 6.13 11.17
N THR A 101 2.79 6.85 11.69
CA THR A 101 2.40 8.15 11.14
C THR A 101 3.56 9.17 11.15
N ALA A 102 4.31 9.25 12.23
CA ALA A 102 5.46 10.15 12.32
C ALA A 102 6.56 9.77 11.31
N GLU A 103 6.86 8.48 11.19
CA GLU A 103 7.91 7.97 10.31
C GLU A 103 7.64 8.27 8.84
N ILE A 104 6.40 8.07 8.39
CA ILE A 104 6.04 8.33 6.99
C ILE A 104 6.03 9.84 6.68
N ILE A 105 5.53 10.67 7.60
CA ILE A 105 5.53 12.12 7.44
C ILE A 105 6.98 12.64 7.34
N HIS A 106 7.87 12.20 8.23
CA HIS A 106 9.26 12.64 8.20
C HIS A 106 10.04 12.11 7.01
N ALA A 107 9.76 10.90 6.53
CA ALA A 107 10.37 10.38 5.31
C ALA A 107 9.91 11.19 4.07
N ALA A 108 8.63 11.49 3.97
CA ALA A 108 8.06 12.31 2.91
C ALA A 108 8.56 13.77 2.98
N ALA A 109 8.63 14.37 4.16
CA ALA A 109 9.12 15.73 4.35
C ALA A 109 10.59 15.91 3.94
N ARG A 110 11.43 14.87 4.14
CA ARG A 110 12.82 14.84 3.67
C ARG A 110 12.94 14.40 2.22
N ASN A 111 11.83 14.10 1.56
CA ASN A 111 11.77 13.59 0.19
C ASN A 111 12.71 12.37 -0.03
N GLU A 112 12.71 11.41 0.91
CA GLU A 112 13.57 10.22 0.89
C GLU A 112 13.27 9.37 -0.35
N ARG A 113 14.31 8.91 -1.03
CA ARG A 113 14.20 8.25 -2.35
C ARG A 113 13.84 6.77 -2.25
N PHE A 114 12.68 6.45 -1.68
CA PHE A 114 12.12 5.11 -1.70
C PHE A 114 10.62 5.14 -2.03
N THR A 115 10.06 3.99 -2.39
CA THR A 115 8.65 3.84 -2.77
C THR A 115 7.87 3.20 -1.63
N THR A 116 6.70 3.73 -1.30
CA THR A 116 5.77 3.13 -0.33
C THR A 116 4.55 2.56 -1.05
N ILE A 117 4.29 1.28 -0.87
CA ILE A 117 3.02 0.64 -1.23
C ILE A 117 2.18 0.57 0.04
N PHE A 118 1.16 1.40 0.10
CA PHE A 118 0.29 1.58 1.25
C PHE A 118 -1.06 0.91 0.99
N VAL A 119 -1.37 -0.16 1.72
CA VAL A 119 -2.62 -0.90 1.57
C VAL A 119 -3.63 -0.41 2.59
N ASN A 120 -4.68 0.25 2.10
CA ASN A 120 -5.78 0.76 2.92
C ASN A 120 -6.99 -0.16 2.81
N ASN A 121 -7.28 -0.90 3.88
CA ASN A 121 -8.44 -1.77 4.00
C ASN A 121 -9.36 -1.41 5.18
N GLY A 122 -9.08 -0.31 5.87
CA GLY A 122 -9.90 0.24 6.95
C GLY A 122 -9.90 -0.58 8.24
N VAL A 123 -8.94 -1.51 8.46
CA VAL A 123 -8.86 -2.31 9.70
C VAL A 123 -7.46 -2.82 9.98
N PHE A 124 -7.14 -3.07 11.26
CA PHE A 124 -6.01 -3.93 11.63
C PHE A 124 -6.37 -5.39 11.31
N GLY A 125 -6.00 -5.85 10.10
CA GLY A 125 -6.48 -7.12 9.56
C GLY A 125 -5.97 -8.36 10.32
N MET A 126 -4.67 -8.44 10.61
CA MET A 126 -4.02 -9.63 11.16
C MET A 126 -4.45 -9.94 12.61
N THR A 127 -4.77 -8.92 13.39
CA THR A 127 -5.10 -9.05 14.81
C THR A 127 -6.60 -9.24 15.09
N GLY A 128 -7.43 -9.31 14.05
CA GLY A 128 -8.86 -9.62 14.20
C GLY A 128 -9.79 -8.45 13.89
N GLY A 129 -9.37 -7.47 13.11
CA GLY A 129 -10.26 -6.44 12.56
C GLY A 129 -10.58 -5.28 13.48
N GLN A 130 -9.63 -4.82 14.29
CA GLN A 130 -9.78 -3.60 15.07
C GLN A 130 -9.86 -2.37 14.16
N MET A 131 -10.44 -1.30 14.70
CA MET A 131 -10.54 -0.01 14.03
C MET A 131 -9.13 0.55 13.73
N ALA A 132 -8.90 0.89 12.46
CA ALA A 132 -7.71 1.60 11.99
C ALA A 132 -7.98 3.11 11.87
N PRO A 133 -6.96 3.96 11.75
CA PRO A 133 -7.18 5.39 11.49
C PRO A 133 -7.99 5.68 10.23
N THR A 134 -7.97 4.77 9.27
CA THR A 134 -8.66 4.85 7.97
C THR A 134 -10.06 4.24 7.94
N THR A 135 -10.53 3.63 9.04
CA THR A 135 -11.88 3.04 9.14
C THR A 135 -12.95 4.11 8.88
N LEU A 136 -13.91 3.81 8.01
CA LEU A 136 -14.98 4.76 7.65
C LEU A 136 -15.95 5.03 8.82
N PRO A 137 -16.59 6.22 8.88
CA PRO A 137 -17.66 6.49 9.83
C PRO A 137 -18.75 5.43 9.74
N GLY A 138 -19.27 4.99 10.88
CA GLY A 138 -20.30 3.94 10.97
C GLY A 138 -19.80 2.51 10.69
N GLN A 139 -18.57 2.32 10.21
CA GLN A 139 -18.02 0.99 9.97
C GLN A 139 -17.84 0.24 11.29
N LYS A 140 -18.45 -0.92 11.39
CA LYS A 140 -18.29 -1.84 12.53
C LYS A 140 -16.95 -2.55 12.44
N THR A 141 -16.27 -2.65 13.59
CA THR A 141 -14.99 -3.35 13.75
C THR A 141 -14.95 -4.05 15.10
N ALA A 142 -13.94 -4.89 15.35
CA ALA A 142 -13.80 -5.58 16.64
C ALA A 142 -13.69 -4.61 17.83
N SER A 143 -13.07 -3.44 17.64
CA SER A 143 -12.94 -2.41 18.68
C SER A 143 -14.00 -1.29 18.59
N SER A 144 -14.86 -1.28 17.58
CA SER A 144 -15.99 -0.38 17.43
C SER A 144 -17.25 -1.15 16.97
N PRO A 145 -17.84 -1.99 17.83
CA PRO A 145 -18.93 -2.89 17.44
C PRO A 145 -20.23 -2.17 17.08
N LYS A 146 -20.42 -0.95 17.57
CA LYS A 146 -21.54 -0.06 17.19
C LYS A 146 -21.28 0.74 15.91
N GLY A 147 -20.09 0.66 15.35
CA GLY A 147 -19.57 1.47 14.25
C GLY A 147 -18.61 2.57 14.74
N ARG A 148 -17.74 3.05 13.84
CA ARG A 148 -16.88 4.21 14.15
C ARG A 148 -17.75 5.44 14.37
N ASP A 149 -17.59 6.06 15.51
CA ASP A 149 -18.21 7.33 15.86
C ASP A 149 -17.16 8.46 15.74
N PRO A 150 -17.33 9.39 14.78
CA PRO A 150 -16.39 10.50 14.59
C PRO A 150 -16.28 11.45 15.79
N ASP A 151 -17.34 11.60 16.58
CA ASP A 151 -17.33 12.46 17.77
C ASP A 151 -16.43 11.88 18.88
N LEU A 152 -16.27 10.55 18.91
CA LEU A 152 -15.41 9.88 19.88
C LEU A 152 -14.00 9.63 19.36
N THR A 153 -13.84 9.33 18.07
CA THR A 153 -12.58 8.81 17.52
C THR A 153 -12.03 9.63 16.35
N GLY A 154 -12.67 10.77 16.05
CA GLY A 154 -12.31 11.61 14.92
C GLY A 154 -12.64 11.02 13.56
N MET A 155 -12.47 11.81 12.52
CA MET A 155 -12.66 11.41 11.13
C MET A 155 -11.51 10.51 10.63
N PRO A 156 -11.77 9.65 9.63
CA PRO A 156 -10.72 8.83 9.02
C PRO A 156 -9.59 9.68 8.43
N LEU A 157 -8.34 9.28 8.67
CA LEU A 157 -7.17 9.98 8.15
C LEU A 157 -7.04 9.78 6.63
N LYS A 158 -6.78 10.87 5.94
CA LYS A 158 -6.48 10.90 4.50
C LYS A 158 -4.98 11.07 4.29
N ILE A 159 -4.23 9.98 4.49
CA ILE A 159 -2.77 10.01 4.50
C ILE A 159 -2.19 10.53 3.19
N SER A 160 -2.73 10.12 2.04
CA SER A 160 -2.24 10.60 0.74
C SER A 160 -2.36 12.11 0.60
N GLU A 161 -3.48 12.69 1.04
CA GLU A 161 -3.69 14.15 1.04
C GLU A 161 -2.76 14.86 2.03
N MET A 162 -2.56 14.28 3.23
CA MET A 162 -1.63 14.83 4.22
C MET A 162 -0.20 14.88 3.70
N LEU A 163 0.24 13.89 2.96
CA LEU A 163 1.58 13.84 2.40
C LEU A 163 1.71 14.66 1.10
N ALA A 164 0.62 14.90 0.37
CA ALA A 164 0.63 15.63 -0.90
C ALA A 164 1.04 17.10 -0.76
N VAL A 165 0.96 17.68 0.45
CA VAL A 165 1.41 19.06 0.71
C VAL A 165 2.93 19.15 0.95
N LEU A 166 3.61 18.01 1.11
CA LEU A 166 5.04 17.91 1.32
C LEU A 166 5.80 17.88 -0.03
N PRO A 167 7.13 18.08 -0.04
CA PRO A 167 7.95 18.11 -1.26
C PRO A 167 8.22 16.70 -1.83
N VAL A 168 7.17 15.91 -2.02
CA VAL A 168 7.27 14.53 -2.53
C VAL A 168 7.24 14.49 -4.05
N ALA A 169 7.81 13.43 -4.65
CA ALA A 169 7.88 13.26 -6.09
C ALA A 169 6.60 12.73 -6.70
N TYR A 170 5.91 11.80 -6.03
CA TYR A 170 4.73 11.18 -6.59
C TYR A 170 3.82 10.61 -5.50
N ILE A 171 2.51 10.89 -5.60
CA ILE A 171 1.47 10.24 -4.80
C ILE A 171 0.28 9.91 -5.68
N ALA A 172 -0.17 8.66 -5.63
CA ALA A 172 -1.40 8.22 -6.27
C ALA A 172 -2.23 7.33 -5.35
N ARG A 173 -3.53 7.28 -5.61
CA ARG A 173 -4.46 6.34 -4.98
C ARG A 173 -5.14 5.50 -6.04
N GLY A 174 -5.01 4.18 -5.95
CA GLY A 174 -5.67 3.20 -6.80
C GLY A 174 -6.57 2.25 -6.01
N GLY A 175 -7.14 1.27 -6.70
CA GLY A 175 -7.99 0.24 -6.10
C GLY A 175 -7.92 -1.07 -6.88
N VAL A 176 -8.36 -2.16 -6.24
CA VAL A 176 -8.27 -3.52 -6.83
C VAL A 176 -9.63 -4.21 -6.97
N PHE A 177 -10.69 -3.44 -7.22
CA PHE A 177 -12.07 -3.96 -7.29
C PHE A 177 -12.56 -4.28 -8.71
N SER A 178 -11.87 -3.84 -9.74
CA SER A 178 -12.23 -4.17 -11.13
C SER A 178 -10.96 -4.32 -12.00
N PRO A 179 -11.04 -5.03 -13.14
CA PRO A 179 -9.89 -5.17 -14.06
C PRO A 179 -9.36 -3.84 -14.58
N THR A 180 -10.22 -2.84 -14.74
CA THR A 180 -9.83 -1.50 -15.18
C THR A 180 -9.02 -0.79 -14.10
N GLU A 181 -9.49 -0.80 -12.86
CA GLU A 181 -8.82 -0.15 -11.76
C GLU A 181 -7.52 -0.88 -11.36
N ILE A 182 -7.48 -2.21 -11.48
CA ILE A 182 -6.25 -2.99 -11.32
C ILE A 182 -5.17 -2.54 -12.32
N ARG A 183 -5.53 -2.35 -13.61
CA ARG A 183 -4.58 -1.86 -14.62
C ARG A 183 -4.10 -0.44 -14.33
N LYS A 184 -4.99 0.47 -13.91
CA LYS A 184 -4.60 1.83 -13.50
C LYS A 184 -3.67 1.81 -12.29
N THR A 185 -4.00 1.01 -11.27
CA THR A 185 -3.18 0.84 -10.07
C THR A 185 -1.79 0.31 -10.41
N LYS A 186 -1.67 -0.63 -11.36
CA LYS A 186 -0.37 -1.08 -11.88
C LYS A 186 0.43 0.07 -12.49
N GLY A 187 -0.22 0.93 -13.28
CA GLY A 187 0.40 2.14 -13.84
C GLY A 187 0.91 3.10 -12.76
N TYR A 188 0.14 3.31 -11.70
CA TYR A 188 0.56 4.14 -10.56
C TYR A 188 1.77 3.54 -9.82
N ILE A 189 1.77 2.22 -9.61
CA ILE A 189 2.90 1.52 -8.99
C ILE A 189 4.15 1.67 -9.87
N ARG A 190 4.04 1.53 -11.19
CA ARG A 190 5.14 1.76 -12.14
C ARG A 190 5.67 3.20 -12.01
N ASN A 191 4.81 4.21 -12.08
CA ASN A 191 5.19 5.61 -11.95
C ASN A 191 5.93 5.89 -10.63
N ALA A 192 5.50 5.26 -9.53
CA ALA A 192 6.14 5.41 -8.23
C ALA A 192 7.58 4.84 -8.21
N PHE A 193 7.80 3.64 -8.78
CA PHE A 193 9.15 3.08 -8.91
C PHE A 193 10.02 3.89 -9.87
N GLU A 194 9.48 4.35 -10.98
CA GLU A 194 10.22 5.21 -11.92
C GLU A 194 10.62 6.55 -11.28
N ALA A 195 9.78 7.15 -10.42
CA ALA A 195 10.15 8.35 -9.66
C ALA A 195 11.38 8.09 -8.77
N GLN A 196 11.44 6.92 -8.13
CA GLN A 196 12.61 6.51 -7.36
C GLN A 196 13.86 6.30 -8.25
N LEU A 197 13.73 5.60 -9.38
CA LEU A 197 14.82 5.34 -10.31
C LEU A 197 15.40 6.63 -10.87
N ASN A 198 14.55 7.59 -11.21
CA ASN A 198 14.94 8.91 -11.71
C ASN A 198 15.44 9.85 -10.61
N ARG A 199 15.53 9.38 -9.36
CA ARG A 199 15.97 10.15 -8.19
C ARG A 199 15.13 11.40 -7.91
N GLU A 200 13.85 11.39 -8.30
CA GLU A 200 12.92 12.50 -8.12
C GLU A 200 12.56 12.71 -6.63
N GLY A 201 12.55 11.64 -5.82
CA GLY A 201 12.29 11.69 -4.38
C GLY A 201 11.36 10.61 -3.88
N PHE A 202 10.62 10.93 -2.82
CA PHE A 202 9.66 10.04 -2.17
C PHE A 202 8.46 9.80 -3.07
N SER A 203 8.04 8.55 -3.16
CA SER A 203 6.85 8.16 -3.89
C SER A 203 5.96 7.21 -3.08
N MET A 204 4.64 7.35 -3.22
CA MET A 204 3.68 6.49 -2.55
C MET A 204 2.50 6.14 -3.45
N VAL A 205 2.06 4.88 -3.40
CA VAL A 205 0.77 4.47 -3.95
C VAL A 205 -0.08 3.89 -2.82
N GLU A 206 -1.15 4.59 -2.49
CA GLU A 206 -2.22 4.06 -1.64
C GLU A 206 -3.11 3.16 -2.49
N VAL A 207 -3.33 1.93 -2.04
CA VAL A 207 -4.18 0.98 -2.72
C VAL A 207 -5.36 0.61 -1.84
N LEU A 208 -6.54 1.05 -2.24
CA LEU A 208 -7.80 0.67 -1.59
C LEU A 208 -8.05 -0.82 -1.83
N SER A 209 -8.20 -1.56 -0.73
CA SER A 209 -8.18 -3.02 -0.72
C SER A 209 -9.36 -3.61 0.07
N PRO A 210 -10.06 -4.63 -0.44
CA PRO A 210 -11.06 -5.31 0.35
C PRO A 210 -10.42 -6.18 1.43
N CYS A 211 -11.10 -6.30 2.57
CA CYS A 211 -10.79 -7.25 3.64
C CYS A 211 -12.03 -8.11 3.97
N PRO A 212 -12.40 -9.10 3.13
CA PRO A 212 -13.62 -9.88 3.30
C PRO A 212 -13.76 -10.48 4.70
N THR A 213 -12.68 -11.04 5.23
CA THR A 213 -12.65 -11.69 6.55
C THR A 213 -13.11 -10.74 7.66
N ASN A 214 -12.50 -9.55 7.78
CA ASN A 214 -12.82 -8.62 8.88
C ASN A 214 -13.96 -7.65 8.56
N TRP A 215 -14.39 -7.57 7.31
CA TRP A 215 -15.64 -6.90 6.94
C TRP A 215 -16.85 -7.81 7.07
N HIS A 216 -16.62 -9.11 7.32
CA HIS A 216 -17.68 -10.14 7.39
C HIS A 216 -18.55 -10.16 6.13
N LEU A 217 -17.93 -10.04 4.96
CA LEU A 217 -18.57 -10.00 3.66
C LEU A 217 -18.03 -11.11 2.75
N SER A 218 -18.83 -11.52 1.78
CA SER A 218 -18.30 -12.34 0.69
C SER A 218 -17.23 -11.56 -0.11
N PRO A 219 -16.32 -12.24 -0.83
CA PRO A 219 -15.37 -11.55 -1.70
C PRO A 219 -16.05 -10.59 -2.70
N ARG A 220 -17.19 -11.00 -3.29
CA ARG A 220 -17.97 -10.21 -4.24
C ARG A 220 -18.55 -8.94 -3.59
N ASP A 221 -19.16 -9.09 -2.42
CA ASP A 221 -19.78 -7.97 -1.70
C ASP A 221 -18.71 -7.01 -1.18
N SER A 222 -17.53 -7.52 -0.82
CA SER A 222 -16.38 -6.68 -0.44
C SER A 222 -15.88 -5.81 -1.58
N LEU A 223 -15.83 -6.33 -2.81
CA LEU A 223 -15.50 -5.52 -3.99
C LEU A 223 -16.57 -4.45 -4.25
N LYS A 224 -17.84 -4.80 -4.15
CA LYS A 224 -18.94 -3.84 -4.29
C LYS A 224 -18.87 -2.75 -3.23
N ARG A 225 -18.64 -3.11 -1.96
CA ARG A 225 -18.47 -2.15 -0.87
C ARG A 225 -17.29 -1.22 -1.10
N LEU A 226 -16.17 -1.76 -1.59
CA LEU A 226 -15.00 -0.95 -1.92
C LEU A 226 -15.35 0.14 -2.93
N GLU A 227 -16.08 -0.22 -3.99
CA GLU A 227 -16.53 0.70 -5.04
C GLU A 227 -17.55 1.74 -4.53
N THR A 228 -18.57 1.29 -3.77
CA THR A 228 -19.73 2.12 -3.43
C THR A 228 -19.59 2.94 -2.15
N GLU A 229 -18.72 2.54 -1.22
CA GLU A 229 -18.55 3.20 0.08
C GLU A 229 -17.14 3.76 0.27
N VAL A 230 -16.09 2.98 -0.04
CA VAL A 230 -14.70 3.37 0.26
C VAL A 230 -14.18 4.39 -0.76
N VAL A 231 -14.38 4.13 -2.05
CA VAL A 231 -13.93 5.04 -3.14
C VAL A 231 -14.55 6.44 -3.05
N PRO A 232 -15.85 6.63 -2.74
CA PRO A 232 -16.39 7.99 -2.56
C PRO A 232 -15.74 8.78 -1.43
N TYR A 233 -15.27 8.10 -0.37
CA TYR A 233 -14.58 8.74 0.74
C TYR A 233 -13.09 9.01 0.43
N TYR A 234 -12.45 8.09 -0.30
CA TYR A 234 -11.06 8.15 -0.73
C TYR A 234 -10.97 8.21 -2.27
N PRO A 235 -11.20 9.39 -2.88
CA PRO A 235 -11.19 9.52 -4.35
C PRO A 235 -9.85 9.04 -4.94
N MET A 236 -9.94 8.22 -5.99
CA MET A 236 -8.78 7.67 -6.69
C MET A 236 -8.20 8.65 -7.70
N GLY A 237 -6.92 8.48 -8.00
CA GLY A 237 -6.18 9.28 -8.98
C GLY A 237 -4.79 9.64 -8.50
N GLU A 238 -4.12 10.48 -9.27
CA GLU A 238 -2.81 11.03 -8.94
C GLU A 238 -3.02 12.34 -8.14
N LEU A 239 -2.56 12.34 -6.89
CA LEU A 239 -2.60 13.52 -6.01
C LEU A 239 -1.38 14.41 -6.22
N VAL A 240 -0.21 13.79 -6.47
CA VAL A 240 1.02 14.47 -6.88
C VAL A 240 1.55 13.77 -8.11
N LYS A 241 1.68 14.50 -9.22
CA LYS A 241 2.18 13.98 -10.50
C LYS A 241 3.68 14.16 -10.61
N ARG A 242 4.36 13.20 -11.24
CA ARG A 242 5.78 13.31 -11.58
C ARG A 242 6.05 14.50 -12.49
N GLY A 243 7.16 15.22 -12.22
CA GLY A 243 7.57 16.34 -13.05
C GLY A 243 6.66 17.57 -13.00
N GLY A 244 5.64 17.58 -12.16
CA GLY A 244 4.82 18.75 -11.91
C GLY A 244 5.62 19.78 -11.09
N SER A 245 5.81 20.99 -11.64
CA SER A 245 6.27 22.14 -10.84
C SER A 245 5.24 22.42 -9.75
N LYS A 246 5.65 22.44 -8.50
CA LYS A 246 4.85 22.96 -7.38
C LYS A 246 4.83 24.47 -7.40
#